data_64061eb422f9f00ef70ad71d8f3b4d85
#
_entry.id   64061eb422f9f00ef70ad71d8f3b4d85
#
_cell.length_a   1.000
_cell.length_b   1.000
_cell.length_c   1.000
_cell.angle_alpha   90.00
_cell.angle_beta   90.00
_cell.angle_gamma   90.00
#
_symmetry.space_group_name_H-M   'P 1'
#
loop_
_entity.id
_entity.type
_entity.pdbx_description
1 polymer ?
#
loop_
_entity_poly.entity_id
_entity_poly.type
_entity_poly.pdbx_seq_one_letter_code
_entity_poly.pdbx_strand_id
1 'polypeptide(L)'
;MMNNQPTPGKALRWFDPRHRQPGTWAFILNRITALGLTLYLALHLIMLGKLAQGPEAYDSFIALAKTPWVKFGELLVISAGLIHGLNGIRIALTSFGIGVTVQRQLFWSFLTLALIGTAIFGYFMFFVH
;
A
#
# COMPACT_ATOMS: atom_id res chain seq x y z
N MET A 1 37.36 -4.87 -20.65
CA MET A 1 36.55 -4.63 -19.44
C MET A 1 35.26 -3.96 -19.85
N MET A 2 34.13 -4.61 -19.62
CA MET A 2 32.85 -3.97 -19.84
C MET A 2 32.64 -2.93 -18.74
N ASN A 3 32.45 -1.67 -19.14
CA ASN A 3 32.15 -0.58 -18.22
C ASN A 3 30.72 -0.76 -17.71
N ASN A 4 30.57 -1.32 -16.53
CA ASN A 4 29.26 -1.57 -15.88
C ASN A 4 28.70 -0.36 -15.13
N GLN A 5 29.18 0.83 -15.44
CA GLN A 5 28.63 2.03 -14.81
C GLN A 5 27.18 2.28 -15.26
N PRO A 6 26.26 2.51 -14.31
CA PRO A 6 24.88 2.80 -14.66
C PRO A 6 24.79 4.15 -15.37
N THR A 7 24.37 4.14 -16.62
CA THR A 7 24.06 5.37 -17.35
C THR A 7 22.74 5.98 -16.84
N PRO A 8 22.61 7.32 -16.83
CA PRO A 8 21.36 7.97 -16.36
C PRO A 8 20.09 7.44 -17.03
N GLY A 9 20.15 7.05 -18.29
CA GLY A 9 19.03 6.43 -18.99
C GLY A 9 18.64 5.04 -18.47
N LYS A 10 19.56 4.34 -17.78
CA LYS A 10 19.24 3.05 -17.14
C LYS A 10 18.48 3.24 -15.82
N ALA A 11 18.71 4.32 -15.10
CA ALA A 11 17.99 4.62 -13.85
C ALA A 11 16.49 4.84 -14.11
N LEU A 12 16.15 5.54 -15.20
CA LEU A 12 14.76 5.76 -15.58
C LEU A 12 14.06 4.48 -16.05
N ARG A 13 14.79 3.52 -16.60
CA ARG A 13 14.25 2.19 -16.94
C ARG A 13 13.82 1.39 -15.72
N TRP A 14 14.30 1.73 -14.54
CA TRP A 14 13.83 1.12 -13.29
C TRP A 14 12.35 1.38 -13.03
N PHE A 15 11.84 2.50 -13.50
CA PHE A 15 10.44 2.89 -13.36
C PHE A 15 9.56 2.48 -14.54
N ASP A 16 10.15 1.90 -15.61
CA ASP A 16 9.37 1.44 -16.76
C ASP A 16 8.72 0.08 -16.45
N PRO A 17 7.38 0.02 -16.37
CA PRO A 17 6.66 -1.21 -16.02
C PRO A 17 6.61 -2.23 -17.16
N ARG A 18 6.93 -1.81 -18.37
CA ARG A 18 6.84 -2.66 -19.56
C ARG A 18 7.90 -3.76 -19.51
N HIS A 19 7.48 -5.00 -19.75
CA HIS A 19 8.34 -6.18 -19.80
C HIS A 19 8.95 -6.64 -18.47
N ARG A 20 8.38 -6.23 -17.32
CA ARG A 20 8.84 -6.67 -16.01
C ARG A 20 8.13 -7.93 -15.56
N GLN A 21 8.88 -8.83 -14.92
CA GLN A 21 8.32 -10.03 -14.32
C GLN A 21 7.48 -9.72 -13.07
N PRO A 22 6.48 -10.58 -12.72
CA PRO A 22 5.63 -10.36 -11.54
C PRO A 22 6.39 -10.13 -10.24
N GLY A 23 7.56 -10.75 -10.04
CA GLY A 23 8.39 -10.54 -8.86
C GLY A 23 8.89 -9.10 -8.72
N THR A 24 9.22 -8.44 -9.84
CA THR A 24 9.62 -7.03 -9.83
C THR A 24 8.45 -6.11 -9.50
N TRP A 25 7.26 -6.42 -10.00
CA TRP A 25 6.04 -5.71 -9.65
C TRP A 25 5.71 -5.82 -8.16
N ALA A 26 5.83 -7.03 -7.60
CA ALA A 26 5.64 -7.27 -6.18
C ALA A 26 6.61 -6.44 -5.34
N PHE A 27 7.87 -6.36 -5.76
CA PHE A 27 8.90 -5.56 -5.10
C PHE A 27 8.56 -4.06 -5.13
N ILE A 28 8.18 -3.53 -6.30
CA ILE A 28 7.82 -2.11 -6.48
C ILE A 28 6.60 -1.77 -5.63
N LEU A 29 5.53 -2.58 -5.72
CA LEU A 29 4.31 -2.38 -4.93
C LEU A 29 4.60 -2.40 -3.43
N ASN A 30 5.44 -3.33 -2.98
CA ASN A 30 5.80 -3.42 -1.57
C ASN A 30 6.51 -2.14 -1.08
N ARG A 31 7.39 -1.57 -1.89
CA ARG A 31 8.10 -0.32 -1.57
C ARG A 31 7.18 0.89 -1.57
N ILE A 32 6.36 1.04 -2.61
CA ILE A 32 5.42 2.16 -2.72
C ILE A 32 4.40 2.13 -1.58
N THR A 33 3.84 0.96 -1.29
CA THR A 33 2.88 0.81 -0.19
C THR A 33 3.52 1.05 1.18
N ALA A 34 4.77 0.63 1.39
CA ALA A 34 5.51 0.91 2.61
C ALA A 34 5.71 2.41 2.83
N LEU A 35 6.10 3.15 1.78
CA LEU A 35 6.26 4.60 1.86
C LEU A 35 4.92 5.30 2.15
N GLY A 36 3.86 4.88 1.48
CA GLY A 36 2.51 5.41 1.72
C GLY A 36 2.02 5.16 3.14
N LEU A 37 2.25 3.95 3.66
CA LEU A 37 1.88 3.60 5.04
C LEU A 37 2.71 4.35 6.07
N THR A 38 3.99 4.59 5.80
CA THR A 38 4.86 5.38 6.68
C THR A 38 4.39 6.84 6.76
N LEU A 39 4.06 7.43 5.61
CA LEU A 39 3.50 8.78 5.56
C LEU A 39 2.17 8.84 6.31
N TYR A 40 1.29 7.86 6.08
CA TYR A 40 0.01 7.78 6.79
C TYR A 40 0.22 7.68 8.30
N LEU A 41 1.15 6.85 8.76
CA LEU A 41 1.43 6.70 10.19
C LEU A 41 1.84 8.03 10.82
N ALA A 42 2.70 8.79 10.15
CA ALA A 42 3.11 10.12 10.62
C ALA A 42 1.92 11.07 10.73
N LEU A 43 1.09 11.13 9.69
CA LEU A 43 -0.13 11.96 9.69
C LEU A 43 -1.13 11.50 10.76
N HIS A 44 -1.29 10.19 10.92
CA HIS A 44 -2.17 9.60 11.92
C HIS A 44 -1.76 9.99 13.34
N LEU A 45 -0.47 9.93 13.65
CA LEU A 45 0.05 10.34 14.95
C LEU A 45 -0.17 11.84 15.21
N ILE A 46 0.03 12.68 14.20
CA ILE A 46 -0.26 14.13 14.30
C ILE A 46 -1.75 14.35 14.61
N MET A 47 -2.63 13.64 13.90
CA MET A 47 -4.07 13.76 14.10
C MET A 47 -4.55 13.22 15.45
N LEU A 48 -3.96 12.14 15.93
CA LEU A 48 -4.22 11.64 17.29
C LEU A 48 -3.80 12.66 18.37
N GLY A 49 -2.78 13.48 18.09
CA GLY A 49 -2.40 14.59 18.96
C GLY A 49 -3.53 15.62 19.16
N LYS A 50 -4.52 15.67 18.27
CA LYS A 50 -5.71 16.52 18.45
C LYS A 50 -6.54 16.12 19.68
N LEU A 51 -6.53 14.85 20.06
CA LEU A 51 -7.18 14.39 21.29
C LEU A 51 -6.62 15.10 22.53
N ALA A 52 -5.31 15.35 22.55
CA ALA A 52 -4.67 16.05 23.66
C ALA A 52 -5.06 17.54 23.75
N GLN A 53 -5.56 18.12 22.65
CA GLN A 53 -6.00 19.51 22.59
C GLN A 53 -7.46 19.71 23.04
N GLY A 54 -8.19 18.62 23.26
CA GLY A 54 -9.56 18.64 23.76
C GLY A 54 -10.63 18.24 22.73
N PRO A 55 -11.90 18.14 23.17
CA PRO A 55 -13.00 17.63 22.35
C PRO A 55 -13.24 18.43 21.08
N GLU A 56 -13.20 19.75 21.16
CA GLU A 56 -13.48 20.62 20.01
C GLU A 56 -12.50 20.43 18.86
N ALA A 57 -11.21 20.27 19.18
CA ALA A 57 -10.17 20.03 18.18
C ALA A 57 -10.35 18.65 17.55
N TYR A 58 -10.75 17.65 18.32
CA TYR A 58 -11.04 16.31 17.83
C TYR A 58 -12.28 16.29 16.95
N ASP A 59 -13.36 16.93 17.36
CA ASP A 59 -14.61 17.01 16.58
C ASP A 59 -14.40 17.69 15.23
N SER A 60 -13.57 18.74 15.20
CA SER A 60 -13.18 19.40 13.95
C SER A 60 -12.43 18.43 13.01
N PHE A 61 -11.55 17.61 13.56
CA PHE A 61 -10.85 16.57 12.80
C PHE A 61 -11.83 15.53 12.27
N ILE A 62 -12.77 15.04 13.09
CA ILE A 62 -13.78 14.05 12.68
C ILE A 62 -14.65 14.61 11.55
N ALA A 63 -15.04 15.87 11.62
CA ALA A 63 -15.78 16.52 10.54
C ALA A 63 -15.00 16.52 9.22
N LEU A 64 -13.70 16.79 9.27
CA LEU A 64 -12.82 16.71 8.10
C LEU A 64 -12.72 15.27 7.58
N ALA A 65 -12.58 14.30 8.47
CA ALA A 65 -12.46 12.88 8.11
C ALA A 65 -13.70 12.34 7.37
N LYS A 66 -14.86 12.94 7.60
CA LYS A 66 -16.10 12.56 6.91
C LYS A 66 -16.23 13.13 5.50
N THR A 67 -15.32 13.99 5.08
CA THR A 67 -15.35 14.55 3.71
C THR A 67 -14.98 13.47 2.68
N PRO A 68 -15.57 13.50 1.46
CA PRO A 68 -15.28 12.48 0.44
C PRO A 68 -13.80 12.37 0.07
N TRP A 69 -13.08 13.46 0.06
CA TRP A 69 -11.65 13.47 -0.28
C TRP A 69 -10.80 12.74 0.75
N VAL A 70 -11.07 12.93 2.02
CA VAL A 70 -10.37 12.25 3.10
C VAL A 70 -10.74 10.78 3.12
N LYS A 71 -12.02 10.44 2.93
CA LYS A 71 -12.46 9.04 2.79
C LYS A 71 -11.76 8.33 1.64
N PHE A 72 -11.58 9.01 0.51
CA PHE A 72 -10.82 8.44 -0.62
C PHE A 72 -9.37 8.19 -0.22
N GLY A 73 -8.73 9.12 0.48
CA GLY A 73 -7.38 8.95 1.01
C GLY A 73 -7.29 7.76 1.98
N GLU A 74 -8.26 7.61 2.87
CA GLU A 74 -8.34 6.48 3.79
C GLU A 74 -8.48 5.15 3.04
N LEU A 75 -9.28 5.12 1.97
CA LEU A 75 -9.43 3.94 1.13
C LEU A 75 -8.11 3.56 0.45
N LEU A 76 -7.32 4.54 -0.01
CA LEU A 76 -5.99 4.31 -0.56
C LEU A 76 -5.05 3.72 0.50
N VAL A 77 -5.13 4.17 1.74
CA VAL A 77 -4.34 3.63 2.85
C VAL A 77 -4.74 2.19 3.16
N ILE A 78 -6.04 1.89 3.18
CA ILE A 78 -6.54 0.53 3.39
C ILE A 78 -6.04 -0.39 2.27
N SER A 79 -6.12 0.06 1.03
CA SER A 79 -5.58 -0.67 -0.12
C SER A 79 -4.08 -0.94 0.02
N ALA A 80 -3.32 0.09 0.38
CA ALA A 80 -1.88 -0.03 0.62
C ALA A 80 -1.58 -1.02 1.74
N GLY A 81 -2.35 -0.99 2.83
CA GLY A 81 -2.22 -1.92 3.95
C GLY A 81 -2.49 -3.37 3.55
N LEU A 82 -3.54 -3.61 2.77
CA LEU A 82 -3.89 -4.93 2.27
C LEU A 82 -2.82 -5.47 1.31
N ILE A 83 -2.40 -4.67 0.34
CA ILE A 83 -1.37 -5.07 -0.63
C ILE A 83 -0.06 -5.35 0.09
N HIS A 84 0.38 -4.44 0.96
CA HIS A 84 1.64 -4.57 1.69
C HIS A 84 1.61 -5.77 2.64
N GLY A 85 0.54 -5.93 3.40
CA GLY A 85 0.39 -7.03 4.36
C GLY A 85 0.34 -8.40 3.68
N LEU A 86 -0.50 -8.57 2.66
CA LEU A 86 -0.62 -9.83 1.94
C LEU A 86 0.66 -10.17 1.17
N ASN A 87 1.29 -9.20 0.53
CA ASN A 87 2.58 -9.42 -0.10
C ASN A 87 3.68 -9.73 0.91
N GLY A 88 3.63 -9.13 2.09
CA GLY A 88 4.51 -9.46 3.21
C GLY A 88 4.34 -10.90 3.68
N ILE A 89 3.11 -11.39 3.79
CA ILE A 89 2.81 -12.80 4.10
C ILE A 89 3.41 -13.71 3.03
N ARG A 90 3.26 -13.37 1.76
CA ARG A 90 3.87 -14.13 0.66
C ARG A 90 5.39 -14.22 0.82
N ILE A 91 6.04 -13.10 1.10
CA ILE A 91 7.50 -13.04 1.30
C ILE A 91 7.90 -13.91 2.50
N ALA A 92 7.17 -13.83 3.60
CA ALA A 92 7.42 -14.64 4.78
C ALA A 92 7.29 -16.14 4.49
N LEU A 93 6.21 -16.55 3.83
CA LEU A 93 5.99 -17.96 3.44
C LEU A 93 7.12 -18.49 2.57
N THR A 94 7.50 -17.74 1.54
CA THR A 94 8.57 -18.16 0.63
C THR A 94 9.94 -18.15 1.29
N SER A 95 10.15 -17.32 2.30
CA SER A 95 11.38 -17.34 3.11
C SER A 95 11.52 -18.62 3.93
N PHE A 96 10.40 -19.26 4.30
CA PHE A 96 10.39 -20.57 4.95
C PHE A 96 10.33 -21.74 3.95
N GLY A 97 10.48 -21.47 2.66
CA GLY A 97 10.43 -22.48 1.61
C GLY A 97 9.00 -22.90 1.21
N ILE A 98 7.97 -22.25 1.75
CA ILE A 98 6.57 -22.56 1.47
C ILE A 98 6.11 -21.81 0.21
N GLY A 99 5.62 -22.53 -0.79
CA GLY A 99 5.06 -21.95 -2.00
C GLY A 99 6.09 -21.33 -2.96
N VAL A 100 7.37 -21.67 -2.83
CA VAL A 100 8.46 -21.12 -3.68
C VAL A 100 8.20 -21.40 -5.15
N THR A 101 7.69 -22.58 -5.50
CA THR A 101 7.41 -22.99 -6.89
C THR A 101 6.17 -22.30 -7.47
N VAL A 102 5.31 -21.73 -6.63
CA VAL A 102 4.03 -21.11 -7.02
C VAL A 102 3.97 -19.63 -6.63
N GLN A 103 5.11 -18.97 -6.48
CA GLN A 103 5.20 -17.56 -6.06
C GLN A 103 4.36 -16.62 -6.93
N ARG A 104 4.38 -16.84 -8.24
CA ARG A 104 3.59 -16.03 -9.18
C ARG A 104 2.09 -16.14 -8.92
N GLN A 105 1.62 -17.37 -8.67
CA GLN A 105 0.20 -17.63 -8.38
C GLN A 105 -0.19 -17.03 -7.02
N LEU A 106 0.69 -17.17 -6.01
CA LEU A 106 0.50 -16.54 -4.70
C LEU A 106 0.40 -15.01 -4.81
N PHE A 107 1.27 -14.39 -5.58
CA PHE A 107 1.24 -12.95 -5.80
C PHE A 107 -0.10 -12.50 -6.40
N TRP A 108 -0.53 -13.13 -7.49
CA TRP A 108 -1.79 -12.77 -8.13
C TRP A 108 -3.00 -13.05 -7.25
N SER A 109 -2.99 -14.16 -6.51
CA SER A 109 -4.06 -14.50 -5.57
C SER A 109 -4.17 -13.45 -4.46
N PHE A 110 -3.06 -13.07 -3.85
CA PHE A 110 -3.05 -12.07 -2.78
C PHE A 110 -3.39 -10.68 -3.29
N LEU A 111 -2.92 -10.31 -4.48
CA LEU A 111 -3.31 -9.04 -5.10
C LEU A 111 -4.82 -8.99 -5.37
N THR A 112 -5.39 -10.07 -5.87
CA THR A 112 -6.84 -10.19 -6.10
C THR A 112 -7.61 -10.05 -4.79
N LEU A 113 -7.19 -10.72 -3.72
CA LEU A 113 -7.79 -10.58 -2.38
C LEU A 113 -7.69 -9.14 -1.86
N ALA A 114 -6.56 -8.48 -2.06
CA ALA A 114 -6.39 -7.09 -1.66
C ALA A 114 -7.37 -6.17 -2.41
N LEU A 115 -7.54 -6.37 -3.71
CA LEU A 115 -8.48 -5.59 -4.52
C LEU A 115 -9.94 -5.84 -4.12
N ILE A 116 -10.29 -7.09 -3.84
CA ILE A 116 -11.63 -7.45 -3.34
C ILE A 116 -11.87 -6.80 -1.98
N GLY A 117 -10.92 -6.90 -1.07
CA GLY A 117 -11.00 -6.25 0.25
C GLY A 117 -11.16 -4.74 0.13
N THR A 118 -10.39 -4.10 -0.74
CA THR A 118 -10.50 -2.65 -1.02
C THR A 118 -11.89 -2.29 -1.54
N ALA A 119 -12.42 -3.08 -2.46
CA ALA A 119 -13.77 -2.85 -3.02
C ALA A 119 -14.86 -2.97 -1.93
N ILE A 120 -14.76 -3.96 -1.06
CA ILE A 120 -15.68 -4.15 0.06
C ILE A 120 -15.61 -2.95 1.02
N PHE A 121 -14.43 -2.56 1.45
CA PHE A 121 -14.26 -1.39 2.32
C PHE A 121 -14.78 -0.11 1.66
N GLY A 122 -14.49 0.09 0.38
CA GLY A 122 -14.97 1.24 -0.37
C GLY A 122 -16.48 1.30 -0.44
N TYR A 123 -17.13 0.15 -0.66
CA TYR A 123 -18.57 0.08 -0.68
C TYR A 123 -19.18 0.51 0.68
N PHE A 124 -18.71 -0.08 1.78
CA PHE A 124 -19.21 0.28 3.11
C PHE A 124 -18.90 1.72 3.48
N MET A 125 -17.73 2.21 3.10
CA MET A 125 -17.30 3.57 3.43
C MET A 125 -18.10 4.66 2.74
N PHE A 126 -18.53 4.45 1.49
CA PHE A 126 -19.20 5.46 0.67
C PHE A 126 -20.72 5.28 0.59
N PHE A 127 -21.24 4.07 0.74
CA PHE A 127 -22.66 3.76 0.50
C PHE A 127 -23.43 3.30 1.74
N VAL A 128 -22.73 2.90 2.79
CA VAL A 128 -23.36 2.46 4.04
C VAL A 128 -23.08 3.47 5.15
N HIS A 129 -24.15 4.02 5.72
CA HIS A 129 -24.07 5.00 6.79
C HIS A 129 -24.44 4.38 8.14
#